data_9bda5df90d6298e2ea2ad20674dea531
#
_entry.id   9bda5df90d6298e2ea2ad20674dea531
#
_cell.length_a   1.000
_cell.length_b   1.000
_cell.length_c   1.000
_cell.angle_alpha   90.00
_cell.angle_beta   90.00
_cell.angle_gamma   90.00
#
_symmetry.space_group_name_H-M   'P 1'
#
loop_
_entity.id
_entity.type
_entity.pdbx_description
1 polymer ?
#
loop_
_entity_poly.entity_id
_entity_poly.type
_entity_poly.pdbx_seq_one_letter_code
_entity_poly.pdbx_strand_id
1 'polypeptide(L)'
;MLRYMRDALALVASCFVLFSLAGCGGSQAAQTASNNQIPELIWQGDGIINPKEYSHKQVFGDLIVHSRLDGEYACFGLQAPAKGWVALGFGSEGKMKNADILIFTIRNGKLTGEDSYSASSGGPHPTDLSQGGTNDILDLAGGEKDGLITIEFKRKLRTGDPHDNDLRPGSNTIIWALGSNFKLNSRHLQQGTSTLILE
;
A
#
# COMPACT_ATOMS: atom_id res chain seq x y z
N MET A 1 -23.45 37.43 -50.99
CA MET A 1 -24.40 36.72 -51.87
C MET A 1 -25.11 35.74 -50.98
N LEU A 2 -26.28 36.05 -50.39
CA LEU A 2 -27.69 36.04 -50.90
C LEU A 2 -28.02 34.65 -51.39
N ARG A 3 -28.93 33.91 -50.78
CA ARG A 3 -30.39 33.87 -50.73
C ARG A 3 -30.87 32.50 -50.26
N TYR A 4 -31.78 32.46 -49.41
CA TYR A 4 -33.26 32.33 -49.34
C TYR A 4 -33.69 30.88 -49.07
N MET A 5 -34.29 30.60 -47.91
CA MET A 5 -35.75 30.58 -47.56
C MET A 5 -36.57 29.53 -48.35
N ARG A 6 -37.28 28.58 -47.71
CA ARG A 6 -38.70 28.70 -47.31
C ARG A 6 -39.29 27.32 -46.95
N ASP A 7 -39.92 27.33 -45.84
CA ASP A 7 -41.19 26.78 -45.41
C ASP A 7 -41.86 25.61 -46.19
N ALA A 8 -42.32 24.64 -45.44
CA ALA A 8 -43.69 24.12 -45.60
C ALA A 8 -44.16 23.35 -44.35
N LEU A 9 -45.23 23.90 -43.81
CA LEU A 9 -46.10 23.40 -42.76
C LEU A 9 -47.03 22.33 -43.37
N ALA A 10 -47.27 21.22 -42.73
CA ALA A 10 -48.42 20.37 -42.96
C ALA A 10 -48.93 19.74 -41.66
N LEU A 11 -50.02 20.28 -41.19
CA LEU A 11 -50.90 19.72 -40.16
C LEU A 11 -51.73 18.58 -40.83
N VAL A 12 -51.87 17.42 -40.20
CA VAL A 12 -53.04 16.55 -40.33
C VAL A 12 -53.38 15.99 -38.92
N ALA A 13 -54.68 16.18 -38.68
CA ALA A 13 -55.34 15.86 -37.42
C ALA A 13 -55.87 14.42 -37.36
N SER A 14 -56.03 13.97 -36.13
CA SER A 14 -57.10 13.14 -35.59
C SER A 14 -57.17 11.65 -35.95
N CYS A 15 -57.04 10.79 -34.96
CA CYS A 15 -58.10 9.86 -34.61
C CYS A 15 -57.90 9.28 -33.20
N PHE A 16 -58.90 9.56 -32.38
CA PHE A 16 -59.08 8.93 -31.04
C PHE A 16 -59.49 7.47 -31.25
N VAL A 17 -58.78 6.57 -30.55
CA VAL A 17 -59.34 5.26 -30.16
C VAL A 17 -59.05 5.01 -28.71
N LEU A 18 -60.07 5.14 -27.89
CA LEU A 18 -60.10 4.66 -26.52
C LEU A 18 -60.16 3.13 -26.50
N PHE A 19 -59.15 2.50 -25.96
CA PHE A 19 -59.22 1.11 -25.52
C PHE A 19 -58.89 1.05 -24.02
N SER A 20 -59.95 0.93 -23.24
CA SER A 20 -59.85 0.59 -21.82
C SER A 20 -59.57 -0.91 -21.69
N LEU A 21 -58.44 -1.28 -21.18
CA LEU A 21 -58.20 -2.62 -20.64
C LEU A 21 -57.60 -2.47 -19.25
N ALA A 22 -58.40 -2.86 -18.28
CA ALA A 22 -57.97 -3.09 -16.90
C ALA A 22 -56.94 -4.25 -16.90
N GLY A 23 -55.73 -3.97 -16.44
CA GLY A 23 -54.68 -4.95 -16.24
C GLY A 23 -54.10 -4.77 -14.84
N CYS A 24 -54.23 -5.81 -14.05
CA CYS A 24 -53.83 -5.95 -12.65
C CYS A 24 -52.47 -5.35 -12.31
N GLY A 25 -52.46 -4.62 -11.19
CA GLY A 25 -51.26 -4.10 -10.57
C GLY A 25 -50.33 -5.22 -10.11
N GLY A 26 -49.17 -5.27 -10.72
CA GLY A 26 -47.99 -5.90 -10.14
C GLY A 26 -47.10 -4.78 -9.66
N SER A 27 -47.15 -4.49 -8.35
CA SER A 27 -46.13 -3.67 -7.71
C SER A 27 -44.79 -4.41 -7.77
N GLN A 28 -43.98 -4.09 -8.76
CA GLN A 28 -42.56 -4.37 -8.69
C GLN A 28 -41.97 -3.44 -7.62
N ALA A 29 -41.80 -3.98 -6.42
CA ALA A 29 -40.93 -3.38 -5.41
C ALA A 29 -39.54 -3.32 -6.02
N ALA A 30 -39.10 -2.11 -6.38
CA ALA A 30 -37.71 -1.86 -6.67
C ALA A 30 -36.90 -2.22 -5.42
N GLN A 31 -36.28 -3.38 -5.43
CA GLN A 31 -35.23 -3.69 -4.47
C GLN A 31 -34.08 -2.72 -4.73
N THR A 32 -34.09 -1.62 -4.01
CA THR A 32 -32.89 -0.83 -3.78
C THR A 32 -31.92 -1.73 -3.02
N ALA A 33 -31.01 -2.38 -3.75
CA ALA A 33 -29.85 -3.01 -3.15
C ALA A 33 -29.10 -1.90 -2.43
N SER A 34 -29.30 -1.84 -1.11
CA SER A 34 -28.48 -1.05 -0.21
C SER A 34 -27.07 -1.60 -0.34
N ASN A 35 -26.25 -0.91 -1.12
CA ASN A 35 -24.82 -1.18 -1.20
C ASN A 35 -24.23 -0.74 0.13
N ASN A 36 -24.30 -1.61 1.12
CA ASN A 36 -23.71 -1.44 2.44
C ASN A 36 -22.19 -1.69 2.29
N GLN A 37 -21.53 -0.86 1.46
CA GLN A 37 -20.08 -0.76 1.50
C GLN A 37 -19.74 -0.13 2.85
N ILE A 38 -19.20 -0.94 3.75
CA ILE A 38 -18.52 -0.44 4.93
C ILE A 38 -17.47 0.53 4.40
N PRO A 39 -17.46 1.82 4.81
CA PRO A 39 -16.47 2.75 4.29
C PRO A 39 -15.09 2.15 4.57
N GLU A 40 -14.32 1.99 3.51
CA GLU A 40 -12.93 1.55 3.60
C GLU A 40 -12.19 2.59 4.43
N LEU A 41 -11.56 2.14 5.51
CA LEU A 41 -10.83 3.05 6.39
C LEU A 41 -9.64 3.62 5.60
N ILE A 42 -9.52 4.93 5.57
CA ILE A 42 -8.36 5.59 4.97
C ILE A 42 -7.15 5.26 5.85
N TRP A 43 -6.10 4.75 5.24
CA TRP A 43 -4.85 4.47 5.95
C TRP A 43 -4.23 5.76 6.52
N GLN A 44 -3.76 5.68 7.75
CA GLN A 44 -3.06 6.77 8.44
C GLN A 44 -1.79 6.23 9.09
N GLY A 45 -0.66 6.85 8.80
CA GLY A 45 0.60 6.56 9.48
C GLY A 45 0.63 7.25 10.84
N ASP A 46 -0.11 6.71 11.81
CA ASP A 46 -0.22 7.27 13.17
C ASP A 46 0.54 6.45 14.24
N GLY A 47 1.16 5.35 13.82
CA GLY A 47 1.89 4.43 14.68
C GLY A 47 1.01 3.39 15.38
N ILE A 48 -0.28 3.29 15.00
CA ILE A 48 -1.24 2.36 15.57
C ILE A 48 -1.82 1.49 14.46
N ILE A 49 -1.36 0.25 14.34
CA ILE A 49 -1.89 -0.65 13.31
C ILE A 49 -3.35 -1.02 13.61
N ASN A 50 -4.26 -0.48 12.82
CA ASN A 50 -5.65 -0.90 12.79
C ASN A 50 -5.81 -1.91 11.63
N PRO A 51 -6.19 -3.18 11.91
CA PRO A 51 -6.31 -4.20 10.85
C PRO A 51 -7.25 -3.84 9.70
N LYS A 52 -8.19 -2.91 9.90
CA LYS A 52 -9.13 -2.46 8.86
C LYS A 52 -8.51 -1.47 7.86
N GLU A 53 -7.32 -0.97 8.14
CA GLU A 53 -6.57 -0.07 7.26
C GLU A 53 -5.70 -0.83 6.26
N TYR A 54 -5.60 -2.15 6.40
CA TYR A 54 -4.75 -3.00 5.59
C TYR A 54 -5.56 -4.10 4.89
N SER A 55 -5.19 -4.40 3.64
CA SER A 55 -5.80 -5.48 2.85
C SER A 55 -5.20 -6.84 3.22
N HIS A 56 -3.93 -6.85 3.61
CA HIS A 56 -3.18 -8.07 3.90
C HIS A 56 -2.43 -8.02 5.21
N LYS A 57 -2.27 -9.22 5.79
CA LYS A 57 -1.38 -9.49 6.92
C LYS A 57 -0.60 -10.76 6.62
N GLN A 58 0.72 -10.68 6.65
CA GLN A 58 1.63 -11.81 6.46
C GLN A 58 2.63 -11.88 7.62
N VAL A 59 3.09 -13.10 7.94
CA VAL A 59 3.97 -13.36 9.08
C VAL A 59 5.26 -14.01 8.58
N PHE A 60 6.39 -13.45 8.98
CA PHE A 60 7.73 -13.88 8.60
C PHE A 60 8.59 -14.04 9.88
N GLY A 61 8.67 -15.24 10.41
CA GLY A 61 9.24 -15.46 11.75
C GLY A 61 8.48 -14.65 12.80
N ASP A 62 9.18 -13.81 13.57
CA ASP A 62 8.57 -12.89 14.54
C ASP A 62 8.17 -11.53 13.95
N LEU A 63 8.42 -11.30 12.65
CA LEU A 63 7.96 -10.11 11.94
C LEU A 63 6.56 -10.31 11.40
N ILE A 64 5.66 -9.40 11.73
CA ILE A 64 4.34 -9.28 11.12
C ILE A 64 4.36 -8.08 10.18
N VAL A 65 3.92 -8.29 8.93
CA VAL A 65 3.79 -7.24 7.92
C VAL A 65 2.32 -7.10 7.56
N HIS A 66 1.78 -5.92 7.76
CA HIS A 66 0.50 -5.48 7.23
C HIS A 66 0.77 -4.66 5.98
N SER A 67 -0.06 -4.80 4.95
CA SER A 67 0.12 -4.06 3.70
C SER A 67 -1.20 -3.74 3.02
N ARG A 68 -1.22 -2.64 2.28
CA ARG A 68 -2.27 -2.28 1.31
C ARG A 68 -1.68 -1.45 0.18
N LEU A 69 -2.38 -1.45 -0.94
CA LEU A 69 -2.15 -0.49 -2.01
C LEU A 69 -3.07 0.72 -1.83
N ASP A 70 -2.53 1.91 -2.07
CA ASP A 70 -3.25 3.17 -2.04
C ASP A 70 -2.80 4.04 -3.23
N GLY A 71 -3.46 3.84 -4.38
CA GLY A 71 -3.10 4.50 -5.63
C GLY A 71 -1.66 4.14 -6.08
N GLU A 72 -0.79 5.13 -6.11
CA GLU A 72 0.63 4.95 -6.48
C GLU A 72 1.52 4.56 -5.30
N TYR A 73 0.95 4.34 -4.12
CA TYR A 73 1.68 4.01 -2.90
C TYR A 73 1.40 2.59 -2.41
N ALA A 74 2.38 2.01 -1.75
CA ALA A 74 2.21 0.88 -0.84
C ALA A 74 2.34 1.38 0.60
N CYS A 75 1.35 1.08 1.43
CA CYS A 75 1.32 1.38 2.85
C CYS A 75 1.64 0.13 3.64
N PHE A 76 2.49 0.26 4.64
CA PHE A 76 2.99 -0.84 5.44
C PHE A 76 2.80 -0.58 6.92
N GLY A 77 2.49 -1.65 7.65
CA GLY A 77 2.55 -1.73 9.10
C GLY A 77 3.42 -2.91 9.52
N LEU A 78 4.47 -2.66 10.28
CA LEU A 78 5.39 -3.67 10.79
C LEU A 78 5.19 -3.83 12.29
N GLN A 79 5.15 -5.10 12.75
CA GLN A 79 5.19 -5.42 14.18
C GLN A 79 6.26 -6.47 14.44
N ALA A 80 7.08 -6.26 15.46
CA ALA A 80 8.12 -7.18 15.87
C ALA A 80 8.47 -7.02 17.36
N PRO A 81 9.07 -8.04 18.02
CA PRO A 81 9.59 -7.88 19.37
C PRO A 81 10.64 -6.75 19.44
N ALA A 82 10.57 -5.94 20.48
CA ALA A 82 11.42 -4.76 20.70
C ALA A 82 12.83 -5.15 21.18
N LYS A 83 13.62 -5.81 20.32
CA LYS A 83 14.98 -6.27 20.64
C LYS A 83 16.09 -5.52 19.93
N GLY A 84 15.74 -4.73 18.91
CA GLY A 84 16.71 -4.04 18.08
C GLY A 84 16.05 -3.37 16.87
N TRP A 85 16.71 -3.42 15.73
CA TRP A 85 16.18 -2.88 14.49
C TRP A 85 15.29 -3.90 13.76
N VAL A 86 14.42 -3.37 12.90
CA VAL A 86 13.53 -4.13 12.00
C VAL A 86 13.85 -3.72 10.57
N ALA A 87 14.01 -4.68 9.66
CA ALA A 87 14.25 -4.39 8.25
C ALA A 87 13.29 -5.16 7.33
N LEU A 88 12.88 -4.48 6.28
CA LEU A 88 12.15 -5.04 5.15
C LEU A 88 12.87 -4.59 3.87
N GLY A 89 13.27 -5.54 3.03
CA GLY A 89 13.95 -5.22 1.78
C GLY A 89 13.23 -5.82 0.58
N PHE A 90 13.39 -5.19 -0.58
CA PHE A 90 12.70 -5.53 -1.81
C PHE A 90 13.68 -5.90 -2.92
N GLY A 91 13.26 -6.76 -3.84
CA GLY A 91 13.93 -7.02 -5.11
C GLY A 91 15.27 -7.74 -5.04
N SER A 92 15.59 -8.41 -3.92
CA SER A 92 16.86 -9.14 -3.75
C SER A 92 17.06 -10.22 -4.83
N GLU A 93 18.24 -10.27 -5.42
CA GLU A 93 18.73 -11.36 -6.29
C GLU A 93 19.39 -12.50 -5.51
N GLY A 94 19.36 -12.46 -4.20
CA GLY A 94 19.92 -13.44 -3.29
C GLY A 94 20.63 -12.80 -2.10
N LYS A 95 20.23 -13.18 -0.91
CA LYS A 95 20.64 -12.49 0.33
C LYS A 95 20.33 -10.99 0.23
N MET A 96 21.32 -10.11 0.30
CA MET A 96 21.15 -8.67 0.17
C MET A 96 21.54 -8.12 -1.23
N LYS A 97 21.94 -8.97 -2.17
CA LYS A 97 22.40 -8.48 -3.48
C LYS A 97 21.27 -7.78 -4.22
N ASN A 98 21.52 -6.56 -4.65
CA ASN A 98 20.58 -5.68 -5.34
C ASN A 98 19.27 -5.44 -4.57
N ALA A 99 19.32 -5.54 -3.24
CA ALA A 99 18.18 -5.26 -2.39
C ALA A 99 18.11 -3.78 -2.02
N ASP A 100 16.94 -3.22 -2.18
CA ASP A 100 16.46 -1.99 -1.60
C ASP A 100 15.97 -2.30 -0.18
N ILE A 101 16.56 -1.71 0.85
CA ILE A 101 16.42 -2.14 2.24
C ILE A 101 15.99 -0.98 3.14
N LEU A 102 14.77 -1.06 3.65
CA LEU A 102 14.25 -0.13 4.65
C LEU A 102 14.54 -0.66 6.06
N ILE A 103 15.27 0.10 6.86
CA ILE A 103 15.70 -0.31 8.20
C ILE A 103 15.18 0.69 9.23
N PHE A 104 14.53 0.19 10.28
CA PHE A 104 13.89 1.00 11.30
C PHE A 104 14.43 0.68 12.68
N THR A 105 14.63 1.72 13.50
CA THR A 105 14.94 1.58 14.91
C THR A 105 14.09 2.51 15.75
N ILE A 106 13.76 2.03 16.98
CA ILE A 106 13.18 2.90 18.01
C ILE A 106 14.18 2.92 19.18
N ARG A 107 14.78 4.08 19.41
CA ARG A 107 15.74 4.25 20.50
C ARG A 107 15.36 5.45 21.36
N ASN A 108 15.23 5.23 22.66
CA ASN A 108 14.79 6.27 23.61
C ASN A 108 13.47 6.94 23.18
N GLY A 109 12.53 6.15 22.68
CA GLY A 109 11.23 6.65 22.18
C GLY A 109 11.28 7.37 20.82
N LYS A 110 12.47 7.47 20.19
CA LYS A 110 12.62 8.10 18.87
C LYS A 110 12.68 7.03 17.78
N LEU A 111 11.72 7.05 16.88
CA LEU A 111 11.71 6.24 15.66
C LEU A 111 12.63 6.89 14.61
N THR A 112 13.42 6.08 13.94
CA THR A 112 14.21 6.46 12.75
C THR A 112 14.05 5.38 11.67
N GLY A 113 14.00 5.77 10.42
CA GLY A 113 14.03 4.91 9.25
C GLY A 113 15.19 5.30 8.34
N GLU A 114 15.90 4.33 7.83
CA GLU A 114 16.95 4.49 6.82
C GLU A 114 16.55 3.72 5.56
N ASP A 115 16.62 4.41 4.44
CA ASP A 115 16.51 3.86 3.09
C ASP A 115 17.90 3.56 2.58
N SER A 116 18.16 2.32 2.17
CA SER A 116 19.50 1.79 1.96
C SER A 116 19.52 0.77 0.83
N TYR A 117 20.61 0.72 0.10
CA TYR A 117 20.80 -0.24 -0.98
C TYR A 117 22.05 -1.08 -0.77
N SER A 118 21.97 -2.36 -1.11
CA SER A 118 23.10 -3.27 -1.10
C SER A 118 23.42 -3.82 -2.49
N ALA A 119 24.56 -3.43 -3.04
CA ALA A 119 25.04 -3.95 -4.31
C ALA A 119 25.57 -5.39 -4.22
N SER A 120 25.78 -5.92 -3.01
CA SER A 120 26.39 -7.24 -2.80
C SER A 120 25.61 -8.11 -1.81
N SER A 121 25.81 -9.43 -1.90
CA SER A 121 25.11 -10.41 -1.04
C SER A 121 25.44 -10.32 0.44
N GLY A 122 26.58 -9.75 0.82
CA GLY A 122 27.03 -9.68 2.21
C GLY A 122 27.04 -8.27 2.80
N GLY A 123 26.46 -7.30 2.09
CA GLY A 123 26.56 -5.87 2.44
C GLY A 123 27.92 -5.28 2.01
N PRO A 124 28.26 -4.03 2.34
CA PRO A 124 27.42 -3.15 3.16
C PRO A 124 26.12 -2.73 2.45
N HIS A 125 25.26 -2.05 3.19
CA HIS A 125 24.04 -1.41 2.68
C HIS A 125 24.06 0.07 3.15
N PRO A 126 24.85 0.92 2.50
CA PRO A 126 24.87 2.36 2.81
C PRO A 126 23.52 2.97 2.46
N THR A 127 23.19 4.10 3.08
CA THR A 127 21.94 4.82 2.79
C THR A 127 21.97 5.32 1.34
N ASP A 128 20.81 5.35 0.70
CA ASP A 128 20.66 5.83 -0.69
C ASP A 128 21.08 7.29 -0.81
N LEU A 129 20.77 8.11 0.18
CA LEU A 129 21.28 9.47 0.28
C LEU A 129 22.82 9.56 0.18
N SER A 130 23.54 8.61 0.79
CA SER A 130 25.01 8.57 0.72
C SER A 130 25.56 8.11 -0.63
N GLN A 131 24.70 7.52 -1.46
CA GLN A 131 25.00 7.03 -2.80
C GLN A 131 24.46 7.93 -3.90
N GLY A 132 23.87 9.09 -3.54
CA GLY A 132 23.30 10.05 -4.49
C GLY A 132 21.83 9.79 -4.85
N GLY A 133 21.19 8.88 -4.14
CA GLY A 133 19.76 8.60 -4.22
C GLY A 133 18.93 9.47 -3.26
N THR A 134 17.71 9.01 -2.98
CA THR A 134 16.73 9.69 -2.12
C THR A 134 16.36 8.83 -0.91
N ASN A 135 15.56 9.39 0.00
CA ASN A 135 14.92 8.62 1.07
C ASN A 135 13.42 8.59 0.77
N ASP A 136 12.92 7.44 0.42
CA ASP A 136 11.56 7.25 -0.07
C ASP A 136 10.60 6.71 0.99
N ILE A 137 11.01 6.72 2.26
CA ILE A 137 10.16 6.43 3.42
C ILE A 137 9.30 7.66 3.74
N LEU A 138 7.99 7.52 3.53
CA LEU A 138 7.01 8.59 3.75
C LEU A 138 6.08 8.25 4.92
N ASP A 139 5.55 9.29 5.58
CA ASP A 139 4.56 9.17 6.67
C ASP A 139 4.97 8.17 7.75
N LEU A 140 6.26 8.22 8.14
CA LEU A 140 6.85 7.32 9.12
C LEU A 140 6.33 7.64 10.53
N ALA A 141 5.64 6.69 11.14
CA ALA A 141 5.16 6.75 12.51
C ALA A 141 5.35 5.42 13.22
N GLY A 142 5.39 5.43 14.54
CA GLY A 142 5.50 4.20 15.31
C GLY A 142 6.05 4.42 16.70
N GLY A 143 6.11 3.32 17.44
CA GLY A 143 6.55 3.32 18.84
C GLY A 143 6.81 1.93 19.35
N GLU A 144 7.26 1.88 20.62
CA GLU A 144 7.42 0.65 21.38
C GLU A 144 6.43 0.66 22.53
N LYS A 145 5.68 -0.43 22.65
CA LYS A 145 4.79 -0.64 23.78
C LYS A 145 4.76 -2.12 24.14
N ASP A 146 4.82 -2.42 25.44
CA ASP A 146 4.71 -3.78 25.98
C ASP A 146 5.69 -4.79 25.34
N GLY A 147 6.89 -4.31 24.96
CA GLY A 147 7.93 -5.12 24.33
C GLY A 147 7.69 -5.42 22.84
N LEU A 148 6.75 -4.72 22.19
CA LEU A 148 6.45 -4.80 20.78
C LEU A 148 6.77 -3.47 20.10
N ILE A 149 7.52 -3.51 19.03
CA ILE A 149 7.70 -2.41 18.09
C ILE A 149 6.54 -2.41 17.10
N THR A 150 5.96 -1.22 16.89
CA THR A 150 5.00 -0.97 15.80
C THR A 150 5.55 0.17 14.94
N ILE A 151 5.58 -0.03 13.63
CA ILE A 151 6.09 0.94 12.65
C ILE A 151 5.10 1.00 11.50
N GLU A 152 4.71 2.20 11.11
CA GLU A 152 3.91 2.45 9.91
C GLU A 152 4.66 3.40 9.00
N PHE A 153 4.60 3.14 7.71
CA PHE A 153 5.15 3.98 6.67
C PHE A 153 4.48 3.71 5.33
N LYS A 154 4.67 4.60 4.40
CA LYS A 154 4.34 4.36 2.98
C LYS A 154 5.53 4.71 2.10
N ARG A 155 5.56 4.14 0.91
CA ARG A 155 6.46 4.51 -0.17
C ARG A 155 5.74 4.43 -1.51
N LYS A 156 6.26 5.14 -2.52
CA LYS A 156 5.76 4.98 -3.88
C LYS A 156 6.05 3.58 -4.41
N LEU A 157 5.16 3.07 -5.25
CA LEU A 157 5.39 1.82 -5.99
C LEU A 157 6.59 1.96 -6.93
N ARG A 158 6.77 3.16 -7.49
CA ARG A 158 7.92 3.57 -8.31
C ARG A 158 8.43 4.89 -7.80
N THR A 159 9.59 4.89 -7.20
CA THR A 159 10.22 6.10 -6.64
C THR A 159 10.96 6.89 -7.72
N GLY A 160 11.59 6.17 -8.66
CA GLY A 160 12.49 6.74 -9.65
C GLY A 160 13.94 6.82 -9.18
N ASP A 161 14.22 6.39 -7.94
CA ASP A 161 15.58 6.24 -7.43
C ASP A 161 16.24 5.00 -8.05
N PRO A 162 17.50 5.10 -8.55
CA PRO A 162 18.21 3.97 -9.13
C PRO A 162 18.60 2.88 -8.12
N HIS A 163 18.52 3.16 -6.81
CA HIS A 163 18.81 2.20 -5.74
C HIS A 163 17.55 1.48 -5.27
N ASP A 164 16.36 1.95 -5.67
CA ASP A 164 15.09 1.38 -5.31
C ASP A 164 14.62 0.30 -6.26
N ASN A 165 13.93 -0.67 -5.70
CA ASN A 165 13.21 -1.67 -6.48
C ASN A 165 11.73 -1.30 -6.60
N ASP A 166 11.21 -1.32 -7.84
CA ASP A 166 9.78 -1.11 -8.11
C ASP A 166 8.94 -2.16 -7.40
N LEU A 167 7.93 -1.70 -6.69
CA LEU A 167 6.86 -2.55 -6.15
C LEU A 167 5.71 -2.65 -7.15
N ARG A 168 4.96 -3.74 -7.08
CA ARG A 168 3.82 -3.97 -7.97
C ARG A 168 2.68 -4.67 -7.25
N PRO A 169 1.45 -4.53 -7.71
CA PRO A 169 0.36 -5.37 -7.26
C PRO A 169 0.69 -6.85 -7.43
N GLY A 170 0.26 -7.68 -6.48
CA GLY A 170 0.55 -9.09 -6.43
C GLY A 170 1.88 -9.41 -5.74
N SER A 171 2.63 -10.36 -6.28
CA SER A 171 3.81 -10.94 -5.64
C SER A 171 5.07 -10.07 -5.80
N ASN A 172 5.71 -9.76 -4.69
CA ASN A 172 6.99 -9.06 -4.60
C ASN A 172 7.98 -9.92 -3.79
N THR A 173 9.19 -10.14 -4.33
CA THR A 173 10.26 -10.80 -3.57
C THR A 173 10.75 -9.87 -2.49
N ILE A 174 10.80 -10.35 -1.26
CA ILE A 174 11.31 -9.61 -0.11
C ILE A 174 12.41 -10.37 0.60
N ILE A 175 13.28 -9.60 1.25
CA ILE A 175 14.09 -10.05 2.37
C ILE A 175 13.62 -9.33 3.64
N TRP A 176 13.76 -9.98 4.77
CA TRP A 176 13.40 -9.39 6.05
C TRP A 176 14.40 -9.79 7.11
N ALA A 177 14.58 -8.94 8.11
CA ALA A 177 15.45 -9.25 9.23
C ALA A 177 15.06 -8.50 10.51
N LEU A 178 15.37 -9.11 11.64
CA LEU A 178 15.28 -8.53 12.98
C LEU A 178 16.68 -8.47 13.60
N GLY A 179 17.06 -7.31 14.08
CA GLY A 179 18.34 -7.11 14.76
C GLY A 179 18.31 -7.51 16.22
N SER A 180 19.48 -7.86 16.77
CA SER A 180 19.64 -8.22 18.18
C SER A 180 19.88 -7.00 19.09
N ASN A 181 20.14 -5.84 18.50
CA ASN A 181 20.38 -4.56 19.19
C ASN A 181 20.15 -3.37 18.23
N PHE A 182 20.40 -2.14 18.69
CA PHE A 182 20.10 -0.92 17.93
C PHE A 182 21.24 -0.45 17.00
N LYS A 183 22.29 -1.26 16.77
CA LYS A 183 23.31 -0.96 15.78
C LYS A 183 22.89 -1.58 14.44
N LEU A 184 22.65 -0.78 13.41
CA LEU A 184 22.11 -1.23 12.11
C LEU A 184 23.00 -2.24 11.38
N ASN A 185 24.29 -2.26 11.67
CA ASN A 185 25.25 -3.25 11.15
C ASN A 185 25.47 -4.44 12.10
N SER A 186 24.63 -4.59 13.14
CA SER A 186 24.73 -5.73 14.06
C SER A 186 24.22 -7.02 13.41
N ARG A 187 24.59 -8.15 14.00
CA ARG A 187 24.14 -9.46 13.53
C ARG A 187 22.60 -9.58 13.60
N HIS A 188 22.04 -10.21 12.58
CA HIS A 188 20.63 -10.58 12.57
C HIS A 188 20.31 -11.57 13.68
N LEU A 189 19.20 -11.35 14.37
CA LEU A 189 18.59 -12.31 15.29
C LEU A 189 17.76 -13.33 14.48
N GLN A 190 16.98 -12.82 13.53
CA GLN A 190 16.20 -13.58 12.56
C GLN A 190 16.32 -12.92 11.21
N GLN A 191 16.22 -13.70 10.14
CA GLN A 191 16.20 -13.19 8.77
C GLN A 191 15.61 -14.23 7.82
N GLY A 192 15.15 -13.81 6.67
CA GLY A 192 14.64 -14.68 5.64
C GLY A 192 14.43 -14.00 4.31
N THR A 193 14.12 -14.83 3.31
CA THR A 193 13.61 -14.41 1.99
C THR A 193 12.22 -14.98 1.85
N SER A 194 11.31 -14.19 1.32
CA SER A 194 9.90 -14.57 1.19
C SER A 194 9.24 -13.83 0.02
N THR A 195 7.95 -14.07 -0.15
CA THR A 195 7.10 -13.31 -1.06
C THR A 195 6.09 -12.52 -0.26
N LEU A 196 6.04 -11.22 -0.50
CA LEU A 196 5.03 -10.31 0.02
C LEU A 196 3.96 -10.10 -1.05
N ILE A 197 2.70 -10.22 -0.68
CA ILE A 197 1.56 -9.91 -1.55
C ILE A 197 1.09 -8.49 -1.26
N LEU A 198 0.96 -7.68 -2.30
CA LEU A 198 0.40 -6.33 -2.26
C LEU A 198 -0.91 -6.29 -3.05
N GLU A 199 -2.01 -5.91 -2.37
CA GLU A 199 -3.34 -5.72 -2.94
C GLU A 199 -4.03 -4.49 -2.36
#